data_b7b4801d8ed678dd7beef196b5c31e0c
#
_entry.id   b7b4801d8ed678dd7beef196b5c31e0c
#
_cell.length_a   1.000
_cell.length_b   1.000
_cell.length_c   1.000
_cell.angle_alpha   90.00
_cell.angle_beta   90.00
_cell.angle_gamma   90.00
#
_symmetry.space_group_name_H-M   'P 1'
#
loop_
_entity.id
_entity.type
_entity.pdbx_description
1 polymer ?
#
loop_
_entity_poly.entity_id
_entity_poly.type
_entity_poly.pdbx_seq_one_letter_code
_entity_poly.pdbx_strand_id
1 'polypeptide(L)'
;MRGLTKRYGPLIALKDLNLDVHRGETFGFLGLNGAGKTTAIRLLLDLLRPTNGEAFIFGYNCWTEGLDARARIGYLPGELGLYLDLTGLETLDFLAGLNRQPVDRRRRQELCDRLELPHSDLQRQLREYSTGMKRKLGIIQAFQANPPLLILDEPTEGLDPLMQESFYALLADVKRGGATVFMSSHVLSEVERVCDRIALLRKGEMVLLSSVRESRRLAPRRVRIYFTEDVSTVPELAPGHELTEKTPRLWRLTVAGPLGPLLGLLEGLPVKDMELEEARLEDVVLKYYREEAL
;
A
#
# COMPACT_ATOMS: atom_id res chain seq x y z
N MET A 1 12.06 11.89 4.48
CA MET A 1 12.54 12.39 3.17
C MET A 1 12.31 13.89 3.16
N ARG A 2 13.31 14.66 2.74
CA ARG A 2 13.26 16.14 2.75
C ARG A 2 13.75 16.66 1.41
N GLY A 3 12.87 17.26 0.61
CA GLY A 3 13.16 17.80 -0.71
C GLY A 3 13.72 16.77 -1.69
N LEU A 4 13.39 15.48 -1.51
CA LEU A 4 14.04 14.39 -2.23
C LEU A 4 13.69 14.43 -3.72
N THR A 5 14.70 14.63 -4.54
CA THR A 5 14.56 14.78 -6.00
C THR A 5 15.51 13.84 -6.72
N LYS A 6 14.99 13.15 -7.77
CA LYS A 6 15.80 12.32 -8.65
C LYS A 6 15.50 12.63 -10.11
N ARG A 7 16.57 12.91 -10.85
CA ARG A 7 16.55 13.11 -12.31
C ARG A 7 17.39 12.07 -13.02
N TYR A 8 16.93 11.67 -14.19
CA TYR A 8 17.67 10.85 -15.15
C TYR A 8 17.73 11.65 -16.48
N GLY A 9 18.78 12.46 -16.66
CA GLY A 9 18.81 13.43 -17.74
C GLY A 9 17.60 14.37 -17.70
N PRO A 10 16.79 14.44 -18.76
CA PRO A 10 15.59 15.29 -18.81
C PRO A 10 14.41 14.73 -17.97
N LEU A 11 14.40 13.44 -17.67
CA LEU A 11 13.32 12.80 -16.93
C LEU A 11 13.44 13.07 -15.44
N ILE A 12 12.39 13.64 -14.84
CA ILE A 12 12.26 13.82 -13.40
C ILE A 12 11.45 12.63 -12.86
N ALA A 13 12.11 11.71 -12.15
CA ALA A 13 11.46 10.55 -11.56
C ALA A 13 10.87 10.82 -10.18
N LEU A 14 11.46 11.79 -9.44
CA LEU A 14 10.94 12.33 -8.19
C LEU A 14 11.24 13.82 -8.13
N LYS A 15 10.27 14.62 -7.65
CA LYS A 15 10.37 16.05 -7.54
C LYS A 15 9.95 16.51 -6.15
N ASP A 16 10.90 17.05 -5.41
CA ASP A 16 10.70 17.69 -4.09
C ASP A 16 9.85 16.86 -3.12
N LEU A 17 10.12 15.55 -3.02
CA LEU A 17 9.34 14.67 -2.16
C LEU A 17 9.68 14.94 -0.69
N ASN A 18 8.67 15.42 0.04
CA ASN A 18 8.72 15.69 1.49
C ASN A 18 7.77 14.73 2.20
N LEU A 19 8.29 13.78 2.98
CA LEU A 19 7.49 12.74 3.61
C LEU A 19 8.10 12.27 4.92
N ASP A 20 7.27 12.26 5.97
CA ASP A 20 7.59 11.65 7.27
C ASP A 20 6.69 10.44 7.51
N VAL A 21 7.34 9.32 7.89
CA VAL A 21 6.69 8.08 8.30
C VAL A 21 6.94 7.88 9.80
N HIS A 22 5.87 7.63 10.56
CA HIS A 22 5.94 7.50 12.01
C HIS A 22 6.32 6.08 12.43
N ARG A 23 6.97 5.96 13.59
CA ARG A 23 7.32 4.65 14.16
C ARG A 23 6.05 3.87 14.51
N GLY A 24 6.06 2.58 14.18
CA GLY A 24 4.96 1.66 14.49
C GLY A 24 3.73 1.78 13.59
N GLU A 25 3.77 2.65 12.54
CA GLU A 25 2.69 2.70 11.57
C GLU A 25 2.94 1.77 10.36
N THR A 26 1.87 1.37 9.72
CA THR A 26 1.90 0.82 8.37
C THR A 26 1.57 1.93 7.39
N PHE A 27 2.56 2.31 6.58
CA PHE A 27 2.47 3.41 5.63
C PHE A 27 2.38 2.89 4.19
N GLY A 28 1.32 3.29 3.47
CA GLY A 28 1.10 2.96 2.07
C GLY A 28 1.63 4.03 1.13
N PHE A 29 2.51 3.65 0.22
CA PHE A 29 3.09 4.53 -0.80
C PHE A 29 2.49 4.17 -2.16
N LEU A 30 1.44 4.89 -2.54
CA LEU A 30 0.57 4.61 -3.67
C LEU A 30 1.02 5.31 -4.95
N GLY A 31 0.64 4.76 -6.08
CA GLY A 31 0.81 5.38 -7.39
C GLY A 31 0.79 4.36 -8.51
N LEU A 32 0.46 4.80 -9.72
CA LEU A 32 0.55 3.95 -10.91
C LEU A 32 1.99 3.54 -11.21
N ASN A 33 2.16 2.58 -12.11
CA ASN A 33 3.46 2.21 -12.62
C ASN A 33 4.15 3.43 -13.26
N GLY A 34 5.43 3.62 -12.95
CA GLY A 34 6.17 4.81 -13.37
C GLY A 34 5.95 6.07 -12.53
N ALA A 35 5.12 6.06 -11.48
CA ALA A 35 4.91 7.22 -10.61
C ALA A 35 6.15 7.63 -9.79
N GLY A 36 7.18 6.76 -9.66
CA GLY A 36 8.40 7.02 -8.91
C GLY A 36 8.55 6.22 -7.62
N LYS A 37 7.61 5.32 -7.29
CA LYS A 37 7.61 4.52 -6.04
C LYS A 37 8.93 3.75 -5.83
N THR A 38 9.29 2.89 -6.76
CA THR A 38 10.53 2.10 -6.70
C THR A 38 11.78 2.99 -6.70
N THR A 39 11.74 4.16 -7.37
CA THR A 39 12.84 5.14 -7.32
C THR A 39 13.02 5.67 -5.89
N ALA A 40 11.93 6.03 -5.21
CA ALA A 40 11.99 6.50 -3.81
C ALA A 40 12.55 5.39 -2.89
N ILE A 41 12.07 4.14 -3.03
CA ILE A 41 12.57 3.00 -2.26
C ILE A 41 14.06 2.78 -2.51
N ARG A 42 14.52 2.79 -3.76
CA ARG A 42 15.94 2.62 -4.10
C ARG A 42 16.82 3.74 -3.54
N LEU A 43 16.31 4.96 -3.42
CA LEU A 43 17.01 6.07 -2.76
C LEU A 43 17.12 5.83 -1.24
N LEU A 44 16.05 5.37 -0.58
CA LEU A 44 16.09 5.01 0.85
C LEU A 44 17.09 3.90 1.16
N LEU A 45 17.25 2.96 0.24
CA LEU A 45 18.17 1.81 0.37
C LEU A 45 19.60 2.08 -0.06
N ASP A 46 19.91 3.32 -0.48
CA ASP A 46 21.23 3.68 -1.04
C ASP A 46 21.60 2.89 -2.31
N LEU A 47 20.61 2.36 -3.01
CA LEU A 47 20.78 1.74 -4.33
C LEU A 47 20.85 2.77 -5.46
N LEU A 48 20.41 4.00 -5.16
CA LEU A 48 20.48 5.17 -6.02
C LEU A 48 20.88 6.38 -5.19
N ARG A 49 21.58 7.35 -5.83
CA ARG A 49 21.87 8.65 -5.23
C ARG A 49 20.84 9.66 -5.69
N PRO A 50 20.37 10.57 -4.82
CA PRO A 50 19.48 11.64 -5.21
C PRO A 50 20.20 12.67 -6.07
N THR A 51 19.43 13.47 -6.80
CA THR A 51 19.93 14.69 -7.45
C THR A 51 19.98 15.83 -6.44
N ASN A 52 18.94 15.93 -5.58
CA ASN A 52 18.85 16.89 -4.47
C ASN A 52 18.07 16.28 -3.30
N GLY A 53 18.19 16.90 -2.14
CA GLY A 53 17.47 16.52 -0.94
C GLY A 53 18.14 15.43 -0.13
N GLU A 54 17.48 14.99 0.93
CA GLU A 54 18.01 14.04 1.91
C GLU A 54 16.94 13.04 2.33
N ALA A 55 17.40 11.86 2.77
CA ALA A 55 16.53 10.86 3.39
C ALA A 55 17.18 10.29 4.64
N PHE A 56 16.37 10.03 5.66
CA PHE A 56 16.79 9.50 6.94
C PHE A 56 15.94 8.31 7.34
N ILE A 57 16.56 7.30 7.96
CA ILE A 57 15.90 6.15 8.56
C ILE A 57 16.35 6.07 10.03
N PHE A 58 15.40 6.24 10.96
CA PHE A 58 15.66 6.33 12.41
C PHE A 58 16.73 7.36 12.80
N GLY A 59 16.84 8.43 12.04
CA GLY A 59 17.83 9.50 12.25
C GLY A 59 19.15 9.34 11.50
N TYR A 60 19.44 8.17 10.95
CA TYR A 60 20.62 7.91 10.12
C TYR A 60 20.38 8.38 8.69
N ASN A 61 21.30 9.17 8.16
CA ASN A 61 21.26 9.57 6.76
C ASN A 61 21.49 8.35 5.86
N CYS A 62 20.59 8.14 4.91
CA CYS A 62 20.61 6.93 4.06
C CYS A 62 21.87 6.76 3.22
N TRP A 63 22.68 7.82 3.04
CA TRP A 63 23.86 7.78 2.17
C TRP A 63 25.18 7.96 2.92
N THR A 64 25.26 8.88 3.88
CA THR A 64 26.47 9.10 4.69
C THR A 64 26.61 8.08 5.81
N GLU A 65 25.49 7.54 6.30
CA GLU A 65 25.38 6.54 7.35
C GLU A 65 24.59 5.29 6.85
N GLY A 66 24.73 5.00 5.56
CA GLY A 66 23.89 4.00 4.86
C GLY A 66 23.98 2.59 5.43
N LEU A 67 25.11 2.17 6.00
CA LEU A 67 25.23 0.86 6.66
C LEU A 67 24.35 0.78 7.91
N ASP A 68 24.37 1.82 8.74
CA ASP A 68 23.57 1.90 9.97
C ASP A 68 22.07 2.00 9.67
N ALA A 69 21.71 2.73 8.62
CA ALA A 69 20.33 2.80 8.15
C ALA A 69 19.86 1.42 7.67
N ARG A 70 20.62 0.75 6.77
CA ARG A 70 20.24 -0.55 6.18
C ARG A 70 20.23 -1.69 7.19
N ALA A 71 21.08 -1.65 8.22
CA ALA A 71 21.08 -2.66 9.28
C ALA A 71 19.74 -2.75 10.04
N ARG A 72 18.84 -1.77 9.86
CA ARG A 72 17.52 -1.69 10.51
C ARG A 72 16.37 -2.06 9.57
N ILE A 73 16.67 -2.47 8.34
CA ILE A 73 15.67 -2.68 7.30
C ILE A 73 15.54 -4.16 6.95
N GLY A 74 14.31 -4.65 6.91
CA GLY A 74 13.94 -5.82 6.13
C GLY A 74 13.38 -5.36 4.79
N TYR A 75 13.97 -5.81 3.70
CA TYR A 75 13.59 -5.35 2.37
C TYR A 75 13.04 -6.48 1.51
N LEU A 76 11.85 -6.27 0.95
CA LEU A 76 11.27 -7.12 -0.09
C LEU A 76 11.21 -6.30 -1.40
N PRO A 77 12.04 -6.61 -2.39
CA PRO A 77 11.97 -5.94 -3.70
C PRO A 77 10.74 -6.39 -4.51
N GLY A 78 10.27 -5.53 -5.41
CA GLY A 78 9.23 -5.88 -6.38
C GLY A 78 9.66 -7.04 -7.27
N GLU A 79 10.86 -6.96 -7.84
CA GLU A 79 11.47 -8.05 -8.60
C GLU A 79 12.58 -8.72 -7.78
N LEU A 80 12.49 -10.03 -7.66
CA LEU A 80 13.44 -10.84 -6.89
C LEU A 80 14.62 -11.30 -7.78
N GLY A 81 15.74 -10.60 -7.68
CA GLY A 81 17.01 -11.01 -8.31
C GLY A 81 17.71 -12.09 -7.49
N LEU A 82 17.25 -13.34 -7.58
CA LEU A 82 17.76 -14.46 -6.80
C LEU A 82 18.80 -15.28 -7.58
N TYR A 83 19.77 -15.84 -6.87
CA TYR A 83 20.74 -16.80 -7.45
C TYR A 83 20.07 -18.17 -7.63
N LEU A 84 19.72 -18.50 -8.88
CA LEU A 84 18.86 -19.65 -9.19
C LEU A 84 19.52 -21.02 -8.87
N ASP A 85 20.83 -21.06 -8.72
CA ASP A 85 21.58 -22.27 -8.38
C ASP A 85 21.64 -22.57 -6.88
N LEU A 86 21.33 -21.58 -6.04
CA LEU A 86 21.21 -21.78 -4.60
C LEU A 86 19.89 -22.45 -4.24
N THR A 87 19.88 -23.19 -3.15
CA THR A 87 18.66 -23.65 -2.51
C THR A 87 17.96 -22.50 -1.78
N GLY A 88 16.68 -22.70 -1.42
CA GLY A 88 15.95 -21.72 -0.61
C GLY A 88 16.64 -21.46 0.73
N LEU A 89 17.13 -22.52 1.40
CA LEU A 89 17.82 -22.40 2.68
C LEU A 89 19.15 -21.66 2.57
N GLU A 90 19.99 -22.01 1.58
CA GLU A 90 21.25 -21.30 1.31
C GLU A 90 21.01 -19.83 1.00
N THR A 91 19.97 -19.51 0.26
CA THR A 91 19.59 -18.12 -0.05
C THR A 91 19.23 -17.36 1.21
N LEU A 92 18.40 -17.93 2.11
CA LEU A 92 18.03 -17.29 3.38
C LEU A 92 19.26 -17.09 4.28
N ASP A 93 20.16 -18.05 4.35
CA ASP A 93 21.38 -17.97 5.16
C ASP A 93 22.38 -16.95 4.58
N PHE A 94 22.55 -16.93 3.27
CA PHE A 94 23.40 -15.97 2.56
C PHE A 94 22.94 -14.53 2.82
N LEU A 95 21.64 -14.25 2.61
CA LEU A 95 21.09 -12.91 2.79
C LEU A 95 21.10 -12.46 4.25
N ALA A 96 20.87 -13.36 5.20
CA ALA A 96 20.99 -13.07 6.63
C ALA A 96 22.45 -12.75 7.01
N GLY A 97 23.41 -13.50 6.46
CA GLY A 97 24.84 -13.27 6.67
C GLY A 97 25.32 -11.89 6.22
N LEU A 98 24.76 -11.37 5.10
CA LEU A 98 25.07 -10.01 4.62
C LEU A 98 24.67 -8.92 5.62
N ASN A 99 23.57 -9.11 6.32
CA ASN A 99 23.07 -8.15 7.30
C ASN A 99 23.74 -8.27 8.69
N ARG A 100 24.64 -9.24 8.89
CA ARG A 100 25.30 -9.56 10.18
C ARG A 100 24.30 -9.72 11.34
N GLN A 101 23.08 -10.09 11.05
CA GLN A 101 22.05 -10.30 12.06
C GLN A 101 21.96 -11.78 12.41
N PRO A 102 21.88 -12.14 13.70
CA PRO A 102 21.66 -13.52 14.07
C PRO A 102 20.29 -13.98 13.58
N VAL A 103 20.26 -15.13 12.91
CA VAL A 103 19.02 -15.73 12.44
C VAL A 103 18.38 -16.51 13.58
N ASP A 104 17.19 -16.10 13.99
CA ASP A 104 16.34 -16.92 14.84
C ASP A 104 15.70 -18.03 14.00
N ARG A 105 16.22 -19.27 14.17
CA ARG A 105 15.71 -20.45 13.44
C ARG A 105 14.24 -20.73 13.74
N ARG A 106 13.79 -20.46 14.97
CA ARG A 106 12.41 -20.64 15.38
C ARG A 106 11.51 -19.66 14.61
N ARG A 107 11.91 -18.39 14.56
CA ARG A 107 11.20 -17.36 13.81
C ARG A 107 11.12 -17.68 12.31
N ARG A 108 12.23 -18.15 11.73
CA ARG A 108 12.25 -18.60 10.32
C ARG A 108 11.26 -19.75 10.10
N GLN A 109 11.23 -20.76 10.99
CA GLN A 109 10.30 -21.87 10.88
C GLN A 109 8.84 -21.39 10.96
N GLU A 110 8.49 -20.54 11.90
CA GLU A 110 7.17 -19.94 12.02
C GLU A 110 6.74 -19.20 10.74
N LEU A 111 7.66 -18.47 10.10
CA LEU A 111 7.39 -17.79 8.83
C LEU A 111 7.17 -18.79 7.68
N CYS A 112 7.98 -19.85 7.62
CA CYS A 112 7.83 -20.92 6.63
C CYS A 112 6.48 -21.63 6.76
N ASP A 113 6.07 -21.95 7.98
CA ASP A 113 4.79 -22.61 8.26
C ASP A 113 3.61 -21.72 7.84
N ARG A 114 3.65 -20.44 8.20
CA ARG A 114 2.59 -19.47 7.89
C ARG A 114 2.46 -19.16 6.40
N LEU A 115 3.55 -19.22 5.66
CA LEU A 115 3.58 -18.98 4.21
C LEU A 115 3.53 -20.27 3.41
N GLU A 116 3.32 -21.42 4.06
CA GLU A 116 3.25 -22.73 3.39
C GLU A 116 4.46 -22.95 2.45
N LEU A 117 5.67 -22.71 2.97
CA LEU A 117 6.92 -23.04 2.32
C LEU A 117 7.70 -24.03 3.20
N PRO A 118 7.39 -25.34 3.12
CA PRO A 118 7.94 -26.35 4.02
C PRO A 118 9.44 -26.55 3.83
N HIS A 119 10.09 -27.12 4.85
CA HIS A 119 11.54 -27.34 4.84
C HIS A 119 12.00 -28.19 3.63
N SER A 120 11.19 -29.13 3.16
CA SER A 120 11.49 -29.90 1.94
C SER A 120 11.67 -29.01 0.71
N ASP A 121 10.86 -27.97 0.58
CA ASP A 121 11.00 -27.02 -0.52
C ASP A 121 12.23 -26.13 -0.34
N LEU A 122 12.59 -25.77 0.90
CA LEU A 122 13.81 -25.00 1.16
C LEU A 122 15.09 -25.73 0.74
N GLN A 123 15.08 -27.06 0.61
CA GLN A 123 16.21 -27.86 0.12
C GLN A 123 16.33 -27.88 -1.41
N ARG A 124 15.31 -27.41 -2.13
CA ARG A 124 15.29 -27.38 -3.60
C ARG A 124 15.98 -26.11 -4.11
N GLN A 125 16.57 -26.20 -5.31
CA GLN A 125 17.17 -25.04 -5.98
C GLN A 125 16.10 -24.03 -6.44
N LEU A 126 16.43 -22.74 -6.41
CA LEU A 126 15.47 -21.68 -6.76
C LEU A 126 15.04 -21.69 -8.23
N ARG A 127 15.79 -22.37 -9.11
CA ARG A 127 15.35 -22.59 -10.50
C ARG A 127 14.07 -23.44 -10.58
N GLU A 128 13.81 -24.27 -9.58
CA GLU A 128 12.63 -25.13 -9.49
C GLU A 128 11.42 -24.46 -8.83
N TYR A 129 11.63 -23.24 -8.27
CA TYR A 129 10.56 -22.52 -7.59
C TYR A 129 9.63 -21.84 -8.59
N SER A 130 8.33 -21.92 -8.32
CA SER A 130 7.33 -21.07 -8.95
C SER A 130 7.53 -19.60 -8.55
N THR A 131 6.91 -18.68 -9.28
CA THR A 131 6.91 -17.25 -8.93
C THR A 131 6.39 -17.02 -7.51
N GLY A 132 5.29 -17.69 -7.14
CA GLY A 132 4.73 -17.62 -5.79
C GLY A 132 5.68 -18.14 -4.72
N MET A 133 6.38 -19.26 -4.94
CA MET A 133 7.37 -19.79 -4.00
C MET A 133 8.55 -18.82 -3.82
N LYS A 134 9.04 -18.21 -4.90
CA LYS A 134 10.08 -17.17 -4.83
C LYS A 134 9.60 -15.96 -4.01
N ARG A 135 8.34 -15.56 -4.19
CA ARG A 135 7.75 -14.45 -3.42
C ARG A 135 7.65 -14.78 -1.95
N LYS A 136 7.15 -15.98 -1.57
CA LYS A 136 7.13 -16.48 -0.20
C LYS A 136 8.54 -16.44 0.43
N LEU A 137 9.56 -16.93 -0.28
CA LEU A 137 10.95 -16.89 0.18
C LEU A 137 11.45 -15.45 0.41
N GLY A 138 11.12 -14.52 -0.50
CA GLY A 138 11.45 -13.10 -0.36
C GLY A 138 10.80 -12.45 0.87
N ILE A 139 9.55 -12.82 1.18
CA ILE A 139 8.87 -12.38 2.39
C ILE A 139 9.59 -12.94 3.62
N ILE A 140 9.87 -14.24 3.67
CA ILE A 140 10.61 -14.87 4.79
C ILE A 140 11.93 -14.14 5.02
N GLN A 141 12.70 -13.88 3.96
CA GLN A 141 13.96 -13.16 4.03
C GLN A 141 13.81 -11.76 4.65
N ALA A 142 12.79 -10.99 4.24
CA ALA A 142 12.58 -9.64 4.75
C ALA A 142 12.18 -9.63 6.24
N PHE A 143 11.45 -10.67 6.70
CA PHE A 143 10.87 -10.72 8.05
C PHE A 143 11.70 -11.52 9.07
N GLN A 144 12.61 -12.42 8.64
CA GLN A 144 13.28 -13.38 9.51
C GLN A 144 14.17 -12.74 10.61
N ALA A 145 14.72 -11.55 10.33
CA ALA A 145 15.57 -10.82 11.27
C ALA A 145 14.79 -9.90 12.25
N ASN A 146 13.45 -9.93 12.19
CA ASN A 146 12.59 -9.06 12.97
C ASN A 146 13.00 -7.56 12.94
N PRO A 147 13.16 -6.96 11.76
CA PRO A 147 13.69 -5.61 11.64
C PRO A 147 12.70 -4.56 12.18
N PRO A 148 13.18 -3.44 12.74
CA PRO A 148 12.31 -2.35 13.18
C PRO A 148 11.62 -1.58 12.03
N LEU A 149 12.11 -1.75 10.78
CA LEU A 149 11.49 -1.22 9.57
C LEU A 149 11.42 -2.29 8.49
N LEU A 150 10.25 -2.49 7.93
CA LEU A 150 10.05 -3.26 6.71
C LEU A 150 9.80 -2.29 5.55
N ILE A 151 10.58 -2.42 4.48
CA ILE A 151 10.35 -1.75 3.19
C ILE A 151 9.93 -2.82 2.19
N LEU A 152 8.70 -2.72 1.68
CA LEU A 152 8.06 -3.75 0.86
C LEU A 152 7.62 -3.12 -0.46
N ASP A 153 8.22 -3.56 -1.56
CA ASP A 153 7.87 -3.07 -2.91
C ASP A 153 6.92 -4.07 -3.58
N GLU A 154 5.64 -3.68 -3.75
CA GLU A 154 4.54 -4.49 -4.31
C GLU A 154 4.44 -5.90 -3.66
N PRO A 155 4.30 -6.02 -2.33
CA PRO A 155 4.57 -7.27 -1.60
C PRO A 155 3.66 -8.44 -1.95
N THR A 156 2.45 -8.20 -2.41
CA THR A 156 1.42 -9.21 -2.71
C THR A 156 1.43 -9.69 -4.14
N GLU A 157 2.24 -9.08 -5.01
CA GLU A 157 2.36 -9.49 -6.40
C GLU A 157 2.81 -10.95 -6.51
N GLY A 158 2.04 -11.76 -7.25
CA GLY A 158 2.30 -13.19 -7.44
C GLY A 158 1.86 -14.09 -6.28
N LEU A 159 1.20 -13.56 -5.24
CA LEU A 159 0.56 -14.34 -4.19
C LEU A 159 -0.90 -14.62 -4.56
N ASP A 160 -1.36 -15.85 -4.30
CA ASP A 160 -2.77 -16.18 -4.34
C ASP A 160 -3.55 -15.52 -3.17
N PRO A 161 -4.89 -15.43 -3.24
CA PRO A 161 -5.68 -14.75 -2.22
C PRO A 161 -5.49 -15.30 -0.79
N LEU A 162 -5.28 -16.60 -0.63
CA LEU A 162 -5.08 -17.22 0.69
C LEU A 162 -3.73 -16.81 1.29
N MET A 163 -2.70 -16.76 0.45
CA MET A 163 -1.38 -16.29 0.86
C MET A 163 -1.34 -14.79 1.14
N GLN A 164 -2.14 -13.99 0.43
CA GLN A 164 -2.32 -12.56 0.76
C GLN A 164 -2.91 -12.41 2.16
N GLU A 165 -3.90 -13.21 2.56
CA GLU A 165 -4.45 -13.21 3.92
C GLU A 165 -3.38 -13.53 4.97
N SER A 166 -2.58 -14.56 4.74
CA SER A 166 -1.47 -14.93 5.61
C SER A 166 -0.43 -13.81 5.73
N PHE A 167 -0.12 -13.15 4.62
CA PHE A 167 0.77 -12.00 4.59
C PHE A 167 0.21 -10.80 5.37
N TYR A 168 -1.07 -10.46 5.23
CA TYR A 168 -1.70 -9.38 6.00
C TYR A 168 -1.71 -9.68 7.51
N ALA A 169 -1.92 -10.94 7.89
CA ALA A 169 -1.79 -11.36 9.28
C ALA A 169 -0.35 -11.19 9.80
N LEU A 170 0.67 -11.49 8.99
CA LEU A 170 2.08 -11.22 9.33
C LEU A 170 2.36 -9.73 9.53
N LEU A 171 1.83 -8.86 8.66
CA LEU A 171 1.96 -7.41 8.81
C LEU A 171 1.34 -6.91 10.10
N ALA A 172 0.15 -7.40 10.45
CA ALA A 172 -0.52 -7.05 11.70
C ALA A 172 0.31 -7.47 12.93
N ASP A 173 0.97 -8.64 12.89
CA ASP A 173 1.80 -9.13 13.98
C ASP A 173 3.06 -8.28 14.18
N VAL A 174 3.79 -7.97 13.12
CA VAL A 174 5.01 -7.15 13.22
C VAL A 174 4.68 -5.73 13.66
N LYS A 175 3.55 -5.17 13.21
CA LYS A 175 3.05 -3.87 13.67
C LYS A 175 2.73 -3.90 15.17
N ARG A 176 2.05 -4.94 15.67
CA ARG A 176 1.82 -5.14 17.12
C ARG A 176 3.13 -5.26 17.91
N GLY A 177 4.16 -5.81 17.30
CA GLY A 177 5.53 -5.85 17.84
C GLY A 177 6.27 -4.51 17.81
N GLY A 178 5.64 -3.44 17.30
CA GLY A 178 6.22 -2.09 17.24
C GLY A 178 7.04 -1.80 15.99
N ALA A 179 7.12 -2.72 15.04
CA ALA A 179 7.80 -2.47 13.76
C ALA A 179 7.03 -1.48 12.89
N THR A 180 7.77 -0.71 12.11
CA THR A 180 7.23 0.20 11.09
C THR A 180 7.21 -0.51 9.75
N VAL A 181 6.16 -0.30 8.97
CA VAL A 181 6.05 -0.86 7.63
C VAL A 181 5.89 0.28 6.62
N PHE A 182 6.75 0.30 5.61
CA PHE A 182 6.63 1.16 4.43
C PHE A 182 6.40 0.26 3.22
N MET A 183 5.20 0.27 2.66
CA MET A 183 4.86 -0.57 1.53
C MET A 183 4.42 0.23 0.31
N SER A 184 4.97 -0.07 -0.85
CA SER A 184 4.41 0.41 -2.11
C SER A 184 3.30 -0.52 -2.59
N SER A 185 2.28 0.05 -3.18
CA SER A 185 1.24 -0.71 -3.89
C SER A 185 0.56 0.15 -4.96
N HIS A 186 0.02 -0.50 -5.97
CA HIS A 186 -0.94 0.09 -6.90
C HIS A 186 -2.36 -0.45 -6.67
N VAL A 187 -2.53 -1.37 -5.70
CA VAL A 187 -3.81 -1.99 -5.34
C VAL A 187 -4.39 -1.29 -4.12
N LEU A 188 -5.42 -0.48 -4.35
CA LEU A 188 -6.01 0.38 -3.32
C LEU A 188 -6.68 -0.39 -2.18
N SER A 189 -7.36 -1.50 -2.50
CA SER A 189 -8.03 -2.34 -1.49
C SER A 189 -7.06 -2.96 -0.48
N GLU A 190 -5.84 -3.32 -0.89
CA GLU A 190 -4.80 -3.80 0.00
C GLU A 190 -4.38 -2.72 0.99
N VAL A 191 -4.15 -1.53 0.47
CA VAL A 191 -3.71 -0.39 1.27
C VAL A 191 -4.79 0.05 2.26
N GLU A 192 -6.05 0.07 1.83
CA GLU A 192 -7.19 0.33 2.72
C GLU A 192 -7.27 -0.64 3.89
N ARG A 193 -6.84 -1.87 3.66
CA ARG A 193 -6.92 -2.95 4.64
C ARG A 193 -5.83 -2.88 5.70
N VAL A 194 -4.60 -2.55 5.32
CA VAL A 194 -3.44 -2.70 6.22
C VAL A 194 -2.77 -1.39 6.63
N CYS A 195 -2.97 -0.29 5.88
CA CYS A 195 -2.25 0.96 6.13
C CYS A 195 -3.02 1.89 7.06
N ASP A 196 -2.27 2.64 7.87
CA ASP A 196 -2.80 3.72 8.71
C ASP A 196 -2.86 5.04 7.95
N ARG A 197 -1.78 5.33 7.22
CA ARG A 197 -1.61 6.52 6.40
C ARG A 197 -1.12 6.17 5.01
N ILE A 198 -1.38 7.05 4.08
CA ILE A 198 -1.02 6.88 2.67
C ILE A 198 -0.41 8.17 2.12
N ALA A 199 0.49 8.00 1.17
CA ALA A 199 0.86 9.03 0.22
C ALA A 199 0.56 8.53 -1.20
N LEU A 200 -0.07 9.39 -2.01
CA LEU A 200 -0.29 9.13 -3.43
C LEU A 200 0.75 9.87 -4.25
N LEU A 201 1.53 9.11 -4.99
CA LEU A 201 2.54 9.64 -5.89
C LEU A 201 2.02 9.62 -7.33
N ARG A 202 2.21 10.74 -8.04
CA ARG A 202 1.84 10.89 -9.44
C ARG A 202 2.93 11.67 -10.18
N LYS A 203 3.45 11.12 -11.28
CA LYS A 203 4.52 11.73 -12.11
C LYS A 203 5.70 12.27 -11.28
N GLY A 204 6.07 11.56 -10.22
CA GLY A 204 7.18 11.93 -9.33
C GLY A 204 6.84 12.94 -8.23
N GLU A 205 5.63 13.45 -8.17
CA GLU A 205 5.15 14.39 -7.15
C GLU A 205 4.17 13.73 -6.18
N MET A 206 4.18 14.11 -4.91
CA MET A 206 3.20 13.68 -3.93
C MET A 206 1.95 14.56 -4.03
N VAL A 207 0.82 13.97 -4.43
CA VAL A 207 -0.44 14.70 -4.64
C VAL A 207 -1.44 14.53 -3.49
N LEU A 208 -1.23 13.53 -2.63
CA LEU A 208 -2.05 13.32 -1.44
C LEU A 208 -1.19 12.74 -0.32
N LEU A 209 -1.38 13.24 0.89
CA LEU A 209 -0.89 12.64 2.14
C LEU A 209 -2.02 12.70 3.16
N SER A 210 -2.52 11.54 3.61
CA SER A 210 -3.67 11.46 4.50
C SER A 210 -3.67 10.17 5.30
N SER A 211 -4.42 10.11 6.39
CA SER A 211 -4.79 8.82 6.97
C SER A 211 -5.84 8.11 6.11
N VAL A 212 -5.81 6.78 6.10
CA VAL A 212 -6.84 5.98 5.39
C VAL A 212 -8.23 6.32 5.90
N ARG A 213 -8.36 6.54 7.22
CA ARG A 213 -9.62 6.93 7.85
C ARG A 213 -10.15 8.28 7.36
N GLU A 214 -9.28 9.29 7.24
CA GLU A 214 -9.67 10.62 6.71
C GLU A 214 -10.02 10.55 5.24
N SER A 215 -9.23 9.84 4.44
CA SER A 215 -9.50 9.63 3.02
C SER A 215 -10.90 9.03 2.80
N ARG A 216 -11.28 8.01 3.57
CA ARG A 216 -12.62 7.42 3.51
C ARG A 216 -13.72 8.40 3.90
N ARG A 217 -13.48 9.30 4.87
CA ARG A 217 -14.48 10.32 5.29
C ARG A 217 -14.71 11.39 4.22
N LEU A 218 -13.66 11.70 3.44
CA LEU A 218 -13.72 12.70 2.36
C LEU A 218 -14.26 12.12 1.05
N ALA A 219 -14.26 10.80 0.91
CA ALA A 219 -14.80 10.15 -0.26
C ALA A 219 -16.33 10.27 -0.33
N PRO A 220 -16.89 10.60 -1.50
CA PRO A 220 -18.32 10.63 -1.66
C PRO A 220 -18.91 9.22 -1.54
N ARG A 221 -20.03 9.11 -0.82
CA ARG A 221 -20.76 7.86 -0.65
C ARG A 221 -21.70 7.65 -1.82
N ARG A 222 -21.82 6.42 -2.28
CA ARG A 222 -22.82 6.05 -3.28
C ARG A 222 -24.07 5.56 -2.57
N VAL A 223 -25.21 6.15 -2.89
CA VAL A 223 -26.50 5.81 -2.32
C VAL A 223 -27.43 5.36 -3.43
N ARG A 224 -28.06 4.20 -3.24
CA ARG A 224 -29.15 3.71 -4.10
C ARG A 224 -30.43 3.77 -3.29
N ILE A 225 -31.48 4.39 -3.85
CA ILE A 225 -32.76 4.54 -3.22
C ILE A 225 -33.81 3.89 -4.11
N TYR A 226 -34.48 2.89 -3.56
CA TYR A 226 -35.56 2.16 -4.24
C TYR A 226 -36.91 2.68 -3.77
N PHE A 227 -37.86 2.88 -4.67
CA PHE A 227 -39.19 3.37 -4.38
C PHE A 227 -40.27 2.30 -4.58
N THR A 228 -41.34 2.34 -3.78
CA THR A 228 -42.54 1.47 -3.94
C THR A 228 -43.39 1.91 -5.13
N GLU A 229 -43.40 3.20 -5.45
CA GLU A 229 -44.15 3.84 -6.52
C GLU A 229 -43.23 4.66 -7.42
N ASP A 230 -43.76 5.11 -8.57
CA ASP A 230 -42.99 5.88 -9.54
C ASP A 230 -42.80 7.33 -9.01
N VAL A 231 -41.55 7.74 -8.84
CA VAL A 231 -41.14 9.08 -8.41
C VAL A 231 -40.56 9.86 -9.58
N SER A 232 -41.36 10.74 -10.15
CA SER A 232 -40.99 11.48 -11.35
C SER A 232 -40.20 12.76 -11.06
N THR A 233 -40.38 13.36 -9.88
CA THR A 233 -39.74 14.62 -9.53
C THR A 233 -38.64 14.39 -8.51
N VAL A 234 -37.44 14.92 -8.77
CA VAL A 234 -36.33 14.96 -7.81
C VAL A 234 -36.36 16.33 -7.17
N PRO A 235 -36.49 16.41 -5.83
CA PRO A 235 -36.34 17.67 -5.13
C PRO A 235 -34.94 18.26 -5.29
N GLU A 236 -34.77 19.54 -4.93
CA GLU A 236 -33.48 20.20 -4.96
C GLU A 236 -32.52 19.48 -4.00
N LEU A 237 -31.39 19.02 -4.55
CA LEU A 237 -30.35 18.31 -3.79
C LEU A 237 -29.49 19.31 -3.01
N ALA A 238 -29.10 18.93 -1.82
CA ALA A 238 -28.15 19.72 -1.03
C ALA A 238 -26.77 19.83 -1.73
N PRO A 239 -26.00 20.89 -1.47
CA PRO A 239 -24.63 21.02 -1.98
C PRO A 239 -23.79 19.79 -1.66
N GLY A 240 -23.09 19.26 -2.67
CA GLY A 240 -22.30 18.03 -2.56
C GLY A 240 -23.09 16.73 -2.78
N HIS A 241 -24.40 16.81 -3.03
CA HIS A 241 -25.21 15.67 -3.45
C HIS A 241 -25.45 15.76 -4.97
N GLU A 242 -25.17 14.69 -5.68
CA GLU A 242 -25.30 14.62 -7.13
C GLU A 242 -26.09 13.37 -7.53
N LEU A 243 -27.12 13.56 -8.38
CA LEU A 243 -27.89 12.46 -8.93
C LEU A 243 -27.13 11.92 -10.16
N THR A 244 -26.66 10.68 -10.07
CA THR A 244 -25.86 10.03 -11.13
C THR A 244 -26.73 9.22 -12.09
N GLU A 245 -27.84 8.67 -11.59
CA GLU A 245 -28.81 7.91 -12.41
C GLU A 245 -30.21 8.03 -11.82
N LYS A 246 -31.21 8.11 -12.71
CA LYS A 246 -32.62 8.19 -12.35
C LYS A 246 -33.46 7.27 -13.21
N THR A 247 -34.21 6.42 -12.56
CA THR A 247 -35.36 5.72 -13.14
C THR A 247 -36.60 6.01 -12.29
N PRO A 248 -37.85 5.68 -12.73
CA PRO A 248 -39.04 5.93 -11.93
C PRO A 248 -39.01 5.35 -10.53
N ARG A 249 -38.31 4.20 -10.32
CA ARG A 249 -38.27 3.48 -9.05
C ARG A 249 -36.89 3.32 -8.43
N LEU A 250 -35.86 3.93 -9.02
CA LEU A 250 -34.48 3.88 -8.51
C LEU A 250 -33.78 5.20 -8.74
N TRP A 251 -33.23 5.78 -7.68
CA TRP A 251 -32.26 6.86 -7.77
C TRP A 251 -30.89 6.35 -7.32
N ARG A 252 -29.85 6.75 -8.04
CA ARG A 252 -28.45 6.60 -7.64
C ARG A 252 -27.88 7.99 -7.43
N LEU A 253 -27.34 8.21 -6.24
CA LEU A 253 -26.73 9.48 -5.86
C LEU A 253 -25.29 9.28 -5.42
N THR A 254 -24.49 10.29 -5.63
CA THR A 254 -23.21 10.49 -4.99
C THR A 254 -23.37 11.57 -3.93
N VAL A 255 -23.02 11.26 -2.67
CA VAL A 255 -23.25 12.12 -1.51
C VAL A 255 -21.90 12.44 -0.86
N ALA A 256 -21.44 13.67 -0.99
CA ALA A 256 -20.31 14.21 -0.25
C ALA A 256 -20.79 14.90 1.03
N GLY A 257 -20.24 14.51 2.18
CA GLY A 257 -20.62 15.10 3.46
C GLY A 257 -21.68 14.30 4.26
N PRO A 258 -22.44 14.97 5.17
CA PRO A 258 -23.39 14.30 6.04
C PRO A 258 -24.65 13.82 5.28
N LEU A 259 -25.21 12.69 5.71
CA LEU A 259 -26.41 12.11 5.10
C LEU A 259 -27.71 12.80 5.55
N GLY A 260 -27.69 13.59 6.63
CA GLY A 260 -28.90 14.24 7.18
C GLY A 260 -29.73 14.98 6.15
N PRO A 261 -29.17 15.85 5.30
CA PRO A 261 -29.93 16.53 4.24
C PRO A 261 -30.61 15.58 3.25
N LEU A 262 -29.94 14.45 2.89
CA LEU A 262 -30.55 13.45 2.03
C LEU A 262 -31.74 12.75 2.72
N LEU A 263 -31.56 12.37 4.00
CA LEU A 263 -32.65 11.74 4.77
C LEU A 263 -33.85 12.64 4.90
N GLY A 264 -33.65 13.94 5.17
CA GLY A 264 -34.74 14.93 5.22
C GLY A 264 -35.45 15.11 3.87
N LEU A 265 -34.70 15.02 2.74
CA LEU A 265 -35.27 15.07 1.39
C LEU A 265 -36.13 13.85 1.07
N LEU A 266 -35.79 12.70 1.65
CA LEU A 266 -36.53 11.44 1.44
C LEU A 266 -37.80 11.36 2.33
N GLU A 267 -37.93 12.22 3.33
CA GLU A 267 -39.11 12.30 4.17
C GLU A 267 -40.32 12.65 3.30
N GLY A 268 -41.35 11.79 3.33
CA GLY A 268 -42.55 11.93 2.50
C GLY A 268 -42.48 11.32 1.10
N LEU A 269 -41.35 10.76 0.67
CA LEU A 269 -41.27 9.96 -0.54
C LEU A 269 -41.54 8.46 -0.25
N PRO A 270 -42.10 7.71 -1.23
CA PRO A 270 -42.45 6.30 -1.03
C PRO A 270 -41.19 5.40 -1.13
N VAL A 271 -40.25 5.61 -0.20
CA VAL A 271 -39.01 4.84 -0.14
C VAL A 271 -39.31 3.40 0.27
N LYS A 272 -38.86 2.44 -0.53
CA LYS A 272 -38.96 1.01 -0.24
C LYS A 272 -37.72 0.51 0.50
N ASP A 273 -36.54 0.92 0.03
CA ASP A 273 -35.25 0.46 0.54
C ASP A 273 -34.15 1.47 0.19
N MET A 274 -33.05 1.43 0.93
CA MET A 274 -31.88 2.28 0.70
C MET A 274 -30.60 1.46 0.92
N GLU A 275 -29.76 1.40 -0.10
CA GLU A 275 -28.43 0.83 -0.02
C GLU A 275 -27.39 1.95 0.07
N LEU A 276 -26.52 1.86 1.06
CA LEU A 276 -25.39 2.76 1.23
C LEU A 276 -24.10 2.01 0.96
N GLU A 277 -23.43 2.35 -0.12
CA GLU A 277 -22.07 1.83 -0.38
C GLU A 277 -21.06 2.70 0.38
N GLU A 278 -20.21 2.05 1.18
CA GLU A 278 -19.12 2.75 1.84
C GLU A 278 -18.22 3.43 0.82
N ALA A 279 -17.79 4.63 1.18
CA ALA A 279 -16.80 5.36 0.40
C ALA A 279 -15.48 4.59 0.33
N ARG A 280 -14.97 4.38 -0.87
CA ARG A 280 -13.72 3.65 -1.11
C ARG A 280 -12.58 4.62 -1.38
N LEU A 281 -11.38 4.23 -0.99
CA LEU A 281 -10.17 4.98 -1.30
C LEU A 281 -10.00 5.19 -2.82
N GLU A 282 -10.51 4.23 -3.61
CA GLU A 282 -10.52 4.33 -5.08
C GLU A 282 -11.22 5.59 -5.58
N ASP A 283 -12.34 5.97 -4.99
CA ASP A 283 -13.10 7.16 -5.40
C ASP A 283 -12.31 8.45 -5.13
N VAL A 284 -11.55 8.50 -4.02
CA VAL A 284 -10.65 9.61 -3.71
C VAL A 284 -9.49 9.66 -4.71
N VAL A 285 -8.82 8.53 -4.91
CA VAL A 285 -7.63 8.44 -5.77
C VAL A 285 -7.98 8.75 -7.22
N LEU A 286 -9.12 8.24 -7.73
CA LEU A 286 -9.59 8.53 -9.10
C LEU A 286 -9.81 10.03 -9.33
N LYS A 287 -10.24 10.80 -8.32
CA LYS A 287 -10.36 12.25 -8.43
C LYS A 287 -9.01 12.89 -8.77
N TYR A 288 -7.94 12.53 -8.07
CA TYR A 288 -6.60 13.05 -8.34
C TYR A 288 -6.05 12.63 -9.71
N TYR A 289 -6.53 11.53 -10.28
CA TYR A 289 -6.15 11.13 -11.64
C TYR A 289 -6.96 11.84 -12.73
N ARG A 290 -8.21 12.29 -12.46
CA ARG A 290 -9.10 12.95 -13.45
C ARG A 290 -8.89 14.44 -13.55
N GLU A 291 -8.46 15.14 -12.53
CA GLU A 291 -8.34 16.62 -12.47
C GLU A 291 -7.36 17.24 -13.50
N GLU A 292 -6.65 16.46 -14.31
CA GLU A 292 -5.83 16.95 -15.44
C GLU A 292 -6.33 16.51 -16.83
N ALA A 293 -7.50 15.89 -16.92
CA ALA A 293 -8.08 15.51 -18.21
C ALA A 293 -9.02 16.62 -18.77
N LEU A 294 -9.10 17.74 -18.10
CA LEU A 294 -9.77 18.99 -18.47
C LEU A 294 -8.76 20.12 -18.63
#